data_4489f85cd42d65246aa0ddd1708b639e
#
_entry.id   4489f85cd42d65246aa0ddd1708b639e
#
_cell.length_a   1.000
_cell.length_b   1.000
_cell.length_c   1.000
_cell.angle_alpha   90.00
_cell.angle_beta   90.00
_cell.angle_gamma   90.00
#
_symmetry.space_group_name_H-M   'P 1'
#
loop_
_entity.id
_entity.type
_entity.pdbx_description
1 polymer ?
#
loop_
_entity_poly.entity_id
_entity_poly.type
_entity_poly.pdbx_seq_one_letter_code
_entity_poly.pdbx_strand_id
1 'polypeptide(L)'
;MMKNLVLLLFPFVLLCMVACQSQSSKIDDNPILIDWDKTSICDFDVENVEYIPLETTDNSLLGSVGKVLFRNNCFYVLDKMSGGVYVFDRMGKFLSSIVKPGEGPDEYIELMDMDVDREGNVYIADNARMVIQKYRFPEWKLDETFDVGKHYWEFCCLDDNCFLLKDVFGKDGMDMKLAYFDGKSHEVTPLVDEAFPSVNELDVMKCSKFNLYRSGEQLYYYERFTPNIYLISDKGELTQRY
;
A
#
# COMPACT_ATOMS: atom_id res chain seq x y z
N MET A 1 -23.52 -30.25 49.67
CA MET A 1 -23.79 -30.02 48.25
C MET A 1 -23.09 -28.80 47.65
N MET A 2 -22.03 -28.28 48.24
CA MET A 2 -21.29 -27.06 47.81
C MET A 2 -19.82 -27.28 47.35
N LYS A 3 -19.30 -28.49 47.45
CA LYS A 3 -17.88 -28.76 47.06
C LYS A 3 -17.65 -29.03 45.57
N ASN A 4 -18.70 -29.37 44.78
CA ASN A 4 -18.55 -29.72 43.37
C ASN A 4 -18.80 -28.52 42.40
N LEU A 5 -19.26 -27.38 42.92
CA LEU A 5 -19.49 -26.17 42.09
C LEU A 5 -18.23 -25.37 41.84
N VAL A 6 -17.24 -25.43 42.74
CA VAL A 6 -15.98 -24.71 42.61
C VAL A 6 -15.03 -25.34 41.59
N LEU A 7 -15.17 -26.64 41.35
CA LEU A 7 -14.27 -27.38 40.43
C LEU A 7 -14.67 -27.21 38.95
N LEU A 8 -15.88 -26.72 38.65
CA LEU A 8 -16.36 -26.47 37.27
C LEU A 8 -16.08 -25.03 36.79
N LEU A 9 -15.79 -24.10 37.71
CA LEU A 9 -15.46 -22.70 37.36
C LEU A 9 -13.97 -22.49 37.07
N PHE A 10 -13.10 -23.40 37.50
CA PHE A 10 -11.65 -23.25 37.32
C PHE A 10 -11.17 -23.43 35.88
N PRO A 11 -11.71 -24.33 35.03
CA PRO A 11 -11.31 -24.42 33.63
C PRO A 11 -11.86 -23.29 32.76
N PHE A 12 -12.93 -22.60 33.16
CA PHE A 12 -13.52 -21.51 32.37
C PHE A 12 -12.74 -20.19 32.50
N VAL A 13 -12.10 -19.95 33.66
CA VAL A 13 -11.25 -18.79 33.88
C VAL A 13 -9.91 -18.94 33.17
N LEU A 14 -9.42 -20.18 32.98
CA LEU A 14 -8.14 -20.42 32.29
C LEU A 14 -8.27 -20.29 30.75
N LEU A 15 -9.48 -20.36 30.21
CA LEU A 15 -9.73 -20.23 28.75
C LEU A 15 -9.80 -18.77 28.30
N CYS A 16 -9.99 -17.81 29.21
CA CYS A 16 -10.06 -16.39 28.88
C CYS A 16 -8.69 -15.66 28.88
N MET A 17 -7.60 -16.35 29.20
CA MET A 17 -6.25 -15.74 29.25
C MET A 17 -5.42 -15.91 27.97
N VAL A 18 -6.01 -16.46 26.89
CA VAL A 18 -5.26 -16.75 25.65
C VAL A 18 -5.57 -15.74 24.54
N ALA A 19 -6.36 -14.72 24.79
CA ALA A 19 -6.78 -13.77 23.77
C ALA A 19 -6.24 -12.35 24.01
N CYS A 20 -4.92 -12.20 24.02
CA CYS A 20 -4.23 -10.93 23.70
C CYS A 20 -2.76 -11.26 23.40
N GLN A 21 -2.51 -11.89 22.27
CA GLN A 21 -1.19 -11.76 21.64
C GLN A 21 -1.25 -10.54 20.73
N SER A 22 -0.70 -9.43 21.23
CA SER A 22 -0.25 -8.37 20.34
C SER A 22 0.68 -9.01 19.30
N GLN A 23 0.39 -8.83 18.01
CA GLN A 23 1.33 -9.18 16.95
C GLN A 23 2.58 -8.33 17.16
N SER A 24 3.56 -8.87 17.89
CA SER A 24 4.89 -8.28 17.90
C SER A 24 5.49 -8.51 16.52
N SER A 25 5.96 -7.44 15.87
CA SER A 25 6.78 -7.54 14.66
C SER A 25 7.90 -8.54 14.92
N LYS A 26 8.01 -9.57 14.06
CA LYS A 26 9.14 -10.50 14.11
C LYS A 26 10.39 -9.71 13.77
N ILE A 27 11.32 -9.63 14.70
CA ILE A 27 12.65 -9.08 14.44
C ILE A 27 13.46 -10.22 13.83
N ASP A 28 14.13 -9.97 12.71
CA ASP A 28 15.11 -10.90 12.16
C ASP A 28 16.26 -11.03 13.17
N ASP A 29 16.63 -12.26 13.55
CA ASP A 29 17.70 -12.52 14.50
C ASP A 29 19.08 -12.00 14.02
N ASN A 30 19.16 -11.52 12.79
CA ASN A 30 20.40 -11.04 12.19
C ASN A 30 20.16 -9.77 11.34
N PRO A 31 19.78 -8.63 11.95
CA PRO A 31 19.59 -7.39 11.22
C PRO A 31 20.89 -6.92 10.58
N ILE A 32 20.83 -6.42 9.36
CA ILE A 32 21.99 -5.80 8.72
C ILE A 32 22.19 -4.43 9.36
N LEU A 33 23.27 -4.27 10.11
CA LEU A 33 23.66 -2.99 10.69
C LEU A 33 24.41 -2.17 9.64
N ILE A 34 23.82 -1.04 9.25
CA ILE A 34 24.48 -0.06 8.39
C ILE A 34 25.22 0.93 9.27
N ASP A 35 26.56 0.81 9.31
CA ASP A 35 27.43 1.75 10.00
C ASP A 35 27.74 2.91 9.05
N TRP A 36 27.06 4.03 9.25
CA TRP A 36 27.20 5.23 8.41
C TRP A 36 28.61 5.81 8.39
N ASP A 37 29.37 5.64 9.47
CA ASP A 37 30.74 6.12 9.56
C ASP A 37 31.72 5.25 8.76
N LYS A 38 31.32 4.06 8.38
CA LYS A 38 32.10 3.09 7.59
C LYS A 38 31.57 2.91 6.17
N THR A 39 30.46 3.57 5.81
CA THR A 39 29.93 3.50 4.45
C THR A 39 30.86 4.28 3.53
N SER A 40 31.47 3.61 2.58
CA SER A 40 32.04 4.26 1.39
C SER A 40 30.90 4.65 0.45
N ILE A 41 30.99 5.80 -0.19
CA ILE A 41 30.13 6.11 -1.33
C ILE A 41 30.39 5.03 -2.37
N CYS A 42 29.44 4.12 -2.55
CA CYS A 42 29.50 3.21 -3.67
C CYS A 42 29.22 4.04 -4.92
N ASP A 43 30.20 4.20 -5.78
CA ASP A 43 29.94 4.57 -7.15
C ASP A 43 29.05 3.50 -7.75
N PHE A 44 27.78 3.83 -7.99
CA PHE A 44 26.92 2.98 -8.78
C PHE A 44 27.47 3.00 -10.19
N ASP A 45 28.14 1.93 -10.58
CA ASP A 45 28.57 1.71 -11.96
C ASP A 45 27.29 1.47 -12.78
N VAL A 46 26.75 2.56 -13.33
CA VAL A 46 25.60 2.48 -14.24
C VAL A 46 26.14 2.08 -15.61
N GLU A 47 26.33 0.81 -15.82
CA GLU A 47 26.87 0.26 -17.07
C GLU A 47 25.91 0.42 -18.25
N ASN A 48 24.59 0.37 -18.00
CA ASN A 48 23.58 0.43 -19.05
C ASN A 48 22.39 1.30 -18.61
N VAL A 49 22.13 2.36 -19.36
CA VAL A 49 20.91 3.18 -19.24
C VAL A 49 20.09 3.01 -20.51
N GLU A 50 18.86 2.56 -20.38
CA GLU A 50 17.90 2.49 -21.48
C GLU A 50 16.87 3.59 -21.32
N TYR A 51 16.66 4.39 -22.37
CA TYR A 51 15.58 5.38 -22.44
C TYR A 51 14.41 4.80 -23.21
N ILE A 52 13.27 4.66 -22.54
CA ILE A 52 12.04 4.18 -23.17
C ILE A 52 11.10 5.38 -23.38
N PRO A 53 11.01 5.92 -24.60
CA PRO A 53 10.08 7.00 -24.89
C PRO A 53 8.65 6.46 -24.85
N LEU A 54 7.78 7.13 -24.10
CA LEU A 54 6.36 6.80 -24.11
C LEU A 54 5.70 7.47 -25.30
N GLU A 55 4.88 6.69 -26.03
CA GLU A 55 4.13 7.18 -27.19
C GLU A 55 3.16 8.29 -26.78
N THR A 56 3.30 9.45 -27.44
CA THR A 56 2.47 10.62 -27.18
C THR A 56 1.49 10.82 -28.32
N THR A 57 0.22 10.65 -28.03
CA THR A 57 -0.92 10.85 -28.95
C THR A 57 -2.00 11.66 -28.24
N ASP A 58 -3.06 12.03 -28.93
CA ASP A 58 -4.22 12.69 -28.32
C ASP A 58 -4.84 11.85 -27.19
N ASN A 59 -4.66 10.51 -27.23
CA ASN A 59 -5.21 9.57 -26.25
C ASN A 59 -4.19 9.18 -25.16
N SER A 60 -2.94 9.63 -25.25
CA SER A 60 -1.86 9.25 -24.33
C SER A 60 -1.02 10.45 -23.86
N LEU A 61 -1.61 11.64 -23.89
CA LEU A 61 -0.95 12.84 -23.40
C LEU A 61 -0.90 12.83 -21.86
N LEU A 62 0.31 12.79 -21.32
CA LEU A 62 0.56 12.85 -19.89
C LEU A 62 0.83 14.29 -19.46
N GLY A 63 0.15 14.75 -18.41
CA GLY A 63 0.30 16.11 -17.89
C GLY A 63 1.12 16.19 -16.61
N SER A 64 0.89 15.27 -15.67
CA SER A 64 1.55 15.25 -14.37
C SER A 64 1.69 13.82 -13.84
N VAL A 65 2.82 13.19 -14.11
CA VAL A 65 3.10 11.81 -13.66
C VAL A 65 3.18 11.78 -12.14
N GLY A 66 2.28 11.03 -11.52
CA GLY A 66 2.21 10.83 -10.08
C GLY A 66 2.89 9.54 -9.61
N LYS A 67 2.66 8.43 -10.33
CA LYS A 67 3.22 7.11 -10.02
C LYS A 67 3.45 6.33 -11.29
N VAL A 68 4.50 5.53 -11.33
CA VAL A 68 4.77 4.59 -12.43
C VAL A 68 5.00 3.22 -11.83
N LEU A 69 4.29 2.21 -12.35
CA LEU A 69 4.51 0.81 -12.02
C LEU A 69 4.88 0.04 -13.30
N PHE A 70 5.84 -0.87 -13.18
CA PHE A 70 6.15 -1.81 -14.25
C PHE A 70 5.72 -3.22 -13.83
N ARG A 71 4.69 -3.74 -14.51
CA ARG A 71 4.12 -5.05 -14.24
C ARG A 71 3.68 -5.72 -15.54
N ASN A 72 3.81 -7.03 -15.62
CA ASN A 72 3.34 -7.82 -16.77
C ASN A 72 3.87 -7.28 -18.10
N ASN A 73 5.14 -6.83 -18.15
CA ASN A 73 5.77 -6.16 -19.30
C ASN A 73 5.04 -4.88 -19.78
N CYS A 74 4.30 -4.22 -18.89
CA CYS A 74 3.62 -2.95 -19.16
C CYS A 74 4.01 -1.90 -18.13
N PHE A 75 4.07 -0.64 -18.58
CA PHE A 75 4.14 0.52 -17.72
C PHE A 75 2.72 1.02 -17.45
N TYR A 76 2.37 1.15 -16.19
CA TYR A 76 1.14 1.78 -15.73
C TYR A 76 1.51 3.14 -15.15
N VAL A 77 0.98 4.19 -15.73
CA VAL A 77 1.32 5.57 -15.38
C VAL A 77 0.09 6.29 -14.85
N LEU A 78 0.13 6.64 -13.58
CA LEU A 78 -0.89 7.48 -12.97
C LEU A 78 -0.59 8.93 -13.35
N ASP A 79 -1.49 9.56 -14.06
CA ASP A 79 -1.43 10.99 -14.39
C ASP A 79 -2.42 11.79 -13.55
N LYS A 80 -1.86 12.66 -12.71
CA LYS A 80 -2.64 13.49 -11.78
C LYS A 80 -3.44 14.60 -12.48
N MET A 81 -2.99 15.04 -13.65
CA MET A 81 -3.65 16.15 -14.36
C MET A 81 -4.92 15.68 -15.08
N SER A 82 -4.86 14.56 -15.77
CA SER A 82 -6.04 13.97 -16.42
C SER A 82 -6.92 13.20 -15.44
N GLY A 83 -6.38 12.87 -14.23
CA GLY A 83 -7.03 11.98 -13.29
C GLY A 83 -7.20 10.58 -13.86
N GLY A 84 -6.16 10.01 -14.49
CA GLY A 84 -6.25 8.71 -15.16
C GLY A 84 -5.02 7.84 -14.99
N VAL A 85 -5.17 6.57 -15.36
CA VAL A 85 -4.08 5.59 -15.47
C VAL A 85 -3.89 5.22 -16.93
N TYR A 86 -2.67 5.39 -17.43
CA TYR A 86 -2.29 5.10 -18.81
C TYR A 86 -1.40 3.86 -18.85
N VAL A 87 -1.65 2.98 -19.79
CA VAL A 87 -0.94 1.73 -19.94
C VAL A 87 -0.13 1.72 -21.23
N PHE A 88 1.15 1.44 -21.11
CA PHE A 88 2.08 1.33 -22.23
C PHE A 88 2.76 -0.04 -22.18
N ASP A 89 3.12 -0.58 -23.34
CA ASP A 89 3.93 -1.78 -23.39
C ASP A 89 5.38 -1.52 -22.96
N ARG A 90 6.18 -2.57 -22.89
CA ARG A 90 7.61 -2.47 -22.51
C ARG A 90 8.47 -1.58 -23.42
N MET A 91 7.99 -1.32 -24.64
CA MET A 91 8.68 -0.46 -25.61
C MET A 91 8.16 0.99 -25.58
N GLY A 92 7.22 1.28 -24.66
CA GLY A 92 6.60 2.59 -24.50
C GLY A 92 5.44 2.88 -25.45
N LYS A 93 4.96 1.87 -26.22
CA LYS A 93 3.78 2.04 -27.09
C LYS A 93 2.51 2.09 -26.26
N PHE A 94 1.64 3.07 -26.52
CA PHE A 94 0.36 3.19 -25.83
C PHE A 94 -0.56 2.01 -26.14
N LEU A 95 -1.15 1.43 -25.11
CA LEU A 95 -2.08 0.31 -25.20
C LEU A 95 -3.51 0.75 -24.89
N SER A 96 -3.72 1.39 -23.74
CA SER A 96 -5.04 1.78 -23.27
C SER A 96 -4.95 2.73 -22.08
N SER A 97 -6.10 3.24 -21.62
CA SER A 97 -6.18 4.07 -20.42
C SER A 97 -7.48 3.85 -19.66
N ILE A 98 -7.45 4.16 -18.36
CA ILE A 98 -8.60 4.28 -17.47
C ILE A 98 -8.69 5.75 -17.10
N VAL A 99 -9.58 6.51 -17.75
CA VAL A 99 -9.82 7.92 -17.44
C VAL A 99 -11.33 8.07 -17.26
N LYS A 100 -11.75 8.00 -16.00
CA LYS A 100 -13.17 7.96 -15.62
C LYS A 100 -13.48 8.88 -14.43
N PRO A 101 -13.03 10.15 -14.46
CA PRO A 101 -13.36 11.08 -13.37
C PRO A 101 -14.86 11.43 -13.42
N GLY A 102 -15.55 11.29 -12.28
CA GLY A 102 -16.96 11.61 -12.17
C GLY A 102 -17.64 10.96 -10.95
N GLU A 103 -18.95 11.11 -10.88
CA GLU A 103 -19.78 10.62 -9.77
C GLU A 103 -20.61 9.38 -10.12
N GLY A 104 -20.52 8.90 -11.35
CA GLY A 104 -21.24 7.72 -11.84
C GLY A 104 -20.78 6.41 -11.17
N PRO A 105 -21.52 5.31 -11.42
CA PRO A 105 -21.26 4.02 -10.76
C PRO A 105 -19.91 3.40 -11.13
N ASP A 106 -19.39 3.67 -12.35
CA ASP A 106 -18.10 3.17 -12.85
C ASP A 106 -17.01 4.24 -12.81
N GLU A 107 -17.25 5.35 -12.14
CA GLU A 107 -16.39 6.52 -12.11
C GLU A 107 -15.77 6.68 -10.72
N TYR A 108 -14.72 7.49 -10.63
CA TYR A 108 -14.09 7.90 -9.38
C TYR A 108 -14.01 9.43 -9.29
N ILE A 109 -14.11 9.95 -8.06
CA ILE A 109 -14.07 11.40 -7.81
C ILE A 109 -12.62 11.88 -7.69
N GLU A 110 -11.80 11.16 -6.92
CA GLU A 110 -10.42 11.57 -6.64
C GLU A 110 -9.45 10.39 -6.77
N LEU A 111 -8.73 10.34 -7.87
CA LEU A 111 -7.66 9.38 -8.08
C LEU A 111 -6.45 9.74 -7.21
N MET A 112 -6.36 9.18 -5.99
CA MET A 112 -5.26 9.46 -5.06
C MET A 112 -4.04 8.60 -5.39
N ASP A 113 -4.22 7.30 -5.53
CA ASP A 113 -3.17 6.32 -5.78
C ASP A 113 -3.68 5.15 -6.63
N MET A 114 -2.76 4.33 -7.13
CA MET A 114 -3.07 3.10 -7.86
C MET A 114 -2.12 1.97 -7.49
N ASP A 115 -2.59 0.73 -7.64
CA ASP A 115 -1.73 -0.46 -7.71
C ASP A 115 -2.26 -1.41 -8.80
N VAL A 116 -1.45 -2.43 -9.14
CA VAL A 116 -1.74 -3.40 -10.20
C VAL A 116 -1.46 -4.80 -9.67
N ASP A 117 -2.39 -5.73 -9.84
CA ASP A 117 -2.21 -7.13 -9.45
C ASP A 117 -1.40 -7.95 -10.48
N ARG A 118 -1.25 -9.25 -10.20
CA ARG A 118 -0.51 -10.17 -11.07
C ARG A 118 -1.22 -10.45 -12.38
N GLU A 119 -2.55 -10.29 -12.45
CA GLU A 119 -3.35 -10.46 -13.66
C GLU A 119 -3.41 -9.20 -14.52
N GLY A 120 -2.92 -8.07 -14.02
CA GLY A 120 -2.94 -6.77 -14.70
C GLY A 120 -4.19 -5.95 -14.42
N ASN A 121 -5.04 -6.35 -13.46
CA ASN A 121 -6.14 -5.51 -13.03
C ASN A 121 -5.61 -4.30 -12.29
N VAL A 122 -6.23 -3.15 -12.52
CA VAL A 122 -5.85 -1.88 -11.90
C VAL A 122 -6.76 -1.59 -10.71
N TYR A 123 -6.16 -1.32 -9.59
CA TYR A 123 -6.86 -0.84 -8.40
C TYR A 123 -6.63 0.66 -8.26
N ILE A 124 -7.70 1.39 -8.04
CA ILE A 124 -7.69 2.85 -7.88
C ILE A 124 -8.20 3.22 -6.49
N ALA A 125 -7.42 4.02 -5.78
CA ALA A 125 -7.84 4.66 -4.55
C ALA A 125 -8.67 5.91 -4.87
N ASP A 126 -9.98 5.86 -4.62
CA ASP A 126 -10.86 7.02 -4.63
C ASP A 126 -10.96 7.57 -3.20
N ASN A 127 -10.12 8.54 -2.89
CA ASN A 127 -10.01 9.06 -1.53
C ASN A 127 -11.25 9.89 -1.13
N ALA A 128 -11.92 10.54 -2.08
CA ALA A 128 -13.15 11.28 -1.80
C ALA A 128 -14.29 10.37 -1.35
N ARG A 129 -14.33 9.13 -1.86
CA ARG A 129 -15.31 8.11 -1.45
C ARG A 129 -14.80 7.17 -0.36
N MET A 130 -13.50 7.23 -0.04
CA MET A 130 -12.82 6.32 0.90
C MET A 130 -12.92 4.84 0.49
N VAL A 131 -12.78 4.57 -0.81
CA VAL A 131 -12.89 3.22 -1.39
C VAL A 131 -11.66 2.88 -2.24
N ILE A 132 -11.47 1.57 -2.48
CA ILE A 132 -10.59 1.05 -3.52
C ILE A 132 -11.48 0.42 -4.59
N GLN A 133 -11.27 0.80 -5.85
CA GLN A 133 -12.03 0.29 -7.00
C GLN A 133 -11.13 -0.58 -7.87
N LYS A 134 -11.54 -1.83 -8.14
CA LYS A 134 -10.86 -2.77 -9.03
C LYS A 134 -11.42 -2.66 -10.44
N TYR A 135 -10.56 -2.35 -11.40
CA TYR A 135 -10.87 -2.33 -12.82
C TYR A 135 -10.22 -3.51 -13.53
N ARG A 136 -11.04 -4.37 -14.14
CA ARG A 136 -10.58 -5.60 -14.77
C ARG A 136 -9.93 -5.34 -16.12
N PHE A 137 -8.73 -5.89 -16.30
CA PHE A 137 -8.05 -5.96 -17.59
C PHE A 137 -8.77 -6.97 -18.53
N PRO A 138 -8.84 -6.75 -19.86
CA PRO A 138 -8.37 -5.56 -20.57
C PRO A 138 -9.45 -4.48 -20.81
N GLU A 139 -10.71 -4.74 -20.48
CA GLU A 139 -11.84 -3.86 -20.84
C GLU A 139 -12.00 -2.67 -19.90
N TRP A 140 -11.28 -2.65 -18.79
CA TRP A 140 -11.34 -1.63 -17.75
C TRP A 140 -12.77 -1.37 -17.23
N LYS A 141 -13.51 -2.45 -17.04
CA LYS A 141 -14.79 -2.41 -16.33
C LYS A 141 -14.57 -2.46 -14.85
N LEU A 142 -15.33 -1.69 -14.11
CA LEU A 142 -15.38 -1.81 -12.66
C LEU A 142 -15.88 -3.22 -12.31
N ASP A 143 -15.08 -3.95 -11.57
CA ASP A 143 -15.34 -5.31 -11.14
C ASP A 143 -15.82 -5.36 -9.70
N GLU A 144 -15.13 -4.62 -8.83
CA GLU A 144 -15.39 -4.61 -7.40
C GLU A 144 -15.05 -3.26 -6.78
N THR A 145 -15.73 -2.93 -5.69
CA THR A 145 -15.45 -1.75 -4.87
C THR A 145 -15.33 -2.17 -3.42
N PHE A 146 -14.20 -1.84 -2.81
CA PHE A 146 -13.90 -2.13 -1.41
C PHE A 146 -14.10 -0.86 -0.60
N ASP A 147 -15.07 -0.89 0.32
CA ASP A 147 -15.34 0.23 1.23
C ASP A 147 -14.35 0.19 2.40
N VAL A 148 -13.39 1.11 2.38
CA VAL A 148 -12.37 1.27 3.43
C VAL A 148 -12.93 2.08 4.61
N GLY A 149 -13.82 3.04 4.34
CA GLY A 149 -14.42 3.90 5.37
C GLY A 149 -13.43 4.85 6.06
N LYS A 150 -12.22 4.99 5.55
CA LYS A 150 -11.15 5.86 6.07
C LYS A 150 -10.37 6.50 4.92
N HIS A 151 -9.82 7.68 5.16
CA HIS A 151 -8.85 8.28 4.26
C HIS A 151 -7.46 7.67 4.46
N TYR A 152 -6.71 7.53 3.38
CA TYR A 152 -5.32 7.03 3.37
C TYR A 152 -4.55 7.64 2.20
N TRP A 153 -3.22 7.67 2.29
CA TRP A 153 -2.39 8.33 1.25
C TRP A 153 -1.86 7.39 0.18
N GLU A 154 -1.56 6.17 0.54
CA GLU A 154 -0.96 5.18 -0.33
C GLU A 154 -1.53 3.81 0.02
N PHE A 155 -1.63 2.94 -0.97
CA PHE A 155 -1.99 1.55 -0.73
C PHE A 155 -1.18 0.60 -1.59
N CYS A 156 -1.21 -0.67 -1.25
CA CYS A 156 -0.62 -1.75 -2.02
C CYS A 156 -1.51 -3.00 -1.94
N CYS A 157 -1.76 -3.63 -3.07
CA CYS A 157 -2.47 -4.90 -3.13
C CYS A 157 -1.54 -6.02 -2.64
N LEU A 158 -1.98 -6.81 -1.67
CA LEU A 158 -1.32 -8.05 -1.27
C LEU A 158 -1.84 -9.22 -2.08
N ASP A 159 -3.17 -9.32 -2.14
CA ASP A 159 -3.92 -10.25 -3.00
C ASP A 159 -5.22 -9.59 -3.48
N ASP A 160 -6.13 -10.37 -4.07
CA ASP A 160 -7.39 -9.87 -4.66
C ASP A 160 -8.28 -9.08 -3.70
N ASN A 161 -8.17 -9.29 -2.38
CA ASN A 161 -9.06 -8.70 -1.40
C ASN A 161 -8.33 -8.11 -0.19
N CYS A 162 -7.00 -8.19 -0.17
CA CYS A 162 -6.20 -7.75 0.96
C CYS A 162 -5.25 -6.63 0.55
N PHE A 163 -5.21 -5.59 1.35
CA PHE A 163 -4.48 -4.37 1.04
C PHE A 163 -3.66 -3.89 2.24
N LEU A 164 -2.56 -3.24 1.94
CA LEU A 164 -1.88 -2.37 2.90
C LEU A 164 -2.32 -0.94 2.64
N LEU A 165 -2.63 -0.23 3.70
CA LEU A 165 -2.97 1.18 3.70
C LEU A 165 -1.91 1.93 4.49
N LYS A 166 -1.40 2.99 3.91
CA LYS A 166 -0.40 3.83 4.55
C LYS A 166 -0.98 5.19 4.91
N ASP A 167 -0.55 5.71 6.06
CA ASP A 167 -0.99 6.99 6.60
C ASP A 167 -2.53 7.07 6.63
N VAL A 168 -3.14 6.22 7.44
CA VAL A 168 -4.59 6.12 7.60
C VAL A 168 -5.06 7.17 8.59
N PHE A 169 -6.10 7.90 8.21
CA PHE A 169 -6.63 9.03 8.98
C PHE A 169 -7.97 8.69 9.61
N GLY A 170 -8.11 9.09 10.87
CA GLY A 170 -9.38 9.09 11.59
C GLY A 170 -9.95 10.51 11.78
N LYS A 171 -10.84 10.65 12.75
CA LYS A 171 -11.52 11.94 13.02
C LYS A 171 -10.59 12.98 13.62
N ASP A 172 -9.56 12.55 14.35
CA ASP A 172 -8.69 13.41 15.14
C ASP A 172 -7.28 13.56 14.54
N GLY A 173 -7.09 13.12 13.28
CA GLY A 173 -5.80 13.14 12.56
C GLY A 173 -5.36 11.78 12.07
N MET A 174 -4.04 11.56 11.97
CA MET A 174 -3.49 10.27 11.55
C MET A 174 -3.61 9.24 12.68
N ASP A 175 -4.35 8.16 12.43
CA ASP A 175 -4.55 7.08 13.40
C ASP A 175 -3.45 6.01 13.31
N MET A 176 -3.01 5.67 12.08
CA MET A 176 -2.10 4.56 11.81
C MET A 176 -1.12 4.93 10.71
N LYS A 177 0.16 4.60 10.90
CA LYS A 177 1.18 4.76 9.86
C LYS A 177 1.06 3.70 8.78
N LEU A 178 0.72 2.47 9.19
CA LEU A 178 0.49 1.34 8.31
C LEU A 178 -0.63 0.48 8.88
N ALA A 179 -1.55 0.06 8.03
CA ALA A 179 -2.64 -0.84 8.38
C ALA A 179 -2.83 -1.93 7.33
N TYR A 180 -3.34 -3.06 7.77
CA TYR A 180 -3.86 -4.11 6.91
C TYR A 180 -5.37 -3.91 6.77
N PHE A 181 -5.87 -3.98 5.54
CA PHE A 181 -7.29 -3.92 5.22
C PHE A 181 -7.74 -5.20 4.55
N ASP A 182 -8.73 -5.87 5.15
CA ASP A 182 -9.42 -7.01 4.55
C ASP A 182 -10.70 -6.53 3.86
N GLY A 183 -10.71 -6.56 2.54
CA GLY A 183 -11.82 -6.10 1.73
C GLY A 183 -13.09 -6.96 1.85
N LYS A 184 -13.00 -8.19 2.39
CA LYS A 184 -14.17 -9.06 2.61
C LYS A 184 -14.88 -8.74 3.92
N SER A 185 -14.12 -8.56 4.98
CA SER A 185 -14.67 -8.21 6.30
C SER A 185 -14.84 -6.71 6.49
N HIS A 186 -14.25 -5.89 5.62
CA HIS A 186 -14.14 -4.43 5.74
C HIS A 186 -13.40 -3.99 7.01
N GLU A 187 -12.53 -4.86 7.55
CA GLU A 187 -11.78 -4.58 8.76
C GLU A 187 -10.43 -3.92 8.43
N VAL A 188 -10.13 -2.82 9.12
CA VAL A 188 -8.83 -2.15 9.08
C VAL A 188 -8.09 -2.44 10.37
N THR A 189 -6.99 -3.21 10.28
CA THR A 189 -6.17 -3.61 11.43
C THR A 189 -4.85 -2.84 11.44
N PRO A 190 -4.52 -2.13 12.53
CA PRO A 190 -3.23 -1.44 12.64
C PRO A 190 -2.07 -2.43 12.58
N LEU A 191 -1.03 -2.12 11.80
CA LEU A 191 0.24 -2.82 11.80
C LEU A 191 1.35 -1.98 12.45
N VAL A 192 1.29 -0.66 12.24
CA VAL A 192 2.14 0.34 12.89
C VAL A 192 1.23 1.48 13.30
N ASP A 193 0.92 1.55 14.59
CA ASP A 193 -0.05 2.48 15.19
C ASP A 193 0.60 3.64 15.97
N GLU A 194 1.93 3.63 16.13
CA GLU A 194 2.61 4.69 16.86
C GLU A 194 2.46 6.05 16.19
N ALA A 195 1.90 6.99 16.93
CA ALA A 195 1.85 8.39 16.53
C ALA A 195 3.28 8.91 16.25
N PHE A 196 3.43 9.77 15.24
CA PHE A 196 4.71 10.43 15.01
C PHE A 196 5.15 11.20 16.24
N PRO A 197 6.38 11.05 16.71
CA PRO A 197 6.87 11.88 17.80
C PRO A 197 6.84 13.33 17.33
N SER A 198 6.00 14.17 17.94
CA SER A 198 5.93 15.64 17.89
C SER A 198 6.48 16.35 16.62
N VAL A 199 6.43 15.70 15.47
CA VAL A 199 6.79 16.31 14.19
C VAL A 199 5.59 17.05 13.67
N ASN A 200 5.78 18.27 13.21
CA ASN A 200 4.70 19.07 12.63
C ASN A 200 4.06 18.29 11.46
N GLU A 201 2.75 18.12 11.45
CA GLU A 201 2.01 17.39 10.40
C GLU A 201 2.38 17.84 8.98
N LEU A 202 2.63 19.16 8.80
CA LEU A 202 3.07 19.74 7.53
C LEU A 202 4.44 19.23 7.09
N ASP A 203 5.34 18.91 7.99
CA ASP A 203 6.68 18.39 7.66
C ASP A 203 6.59 16.90 7.31
N VAL A 204 5.66 16.16 7.93
CA VAL A 204 5.32 14.77 7.56
C VAL A 204 4.79 14.71 6.12
N MET A 205 3.93 15.64 5.73
CA MET A 205 3.36 15.69 4.38
C MET A 205 4.39 16.01 3.28
N LYS A 206 5.48 16.72 3.63
CA LYS A 206 6.55 17.05 2.69
C LYS A 206 7.58 15.94 2.50
N CYS A 207 7.70 15.03 3.45
CA CYS A 207 8.61 13.91 3.36
C CYS A 207 8.06 12.83 2.42
N SER A 208 8.94 12.03 1.84
CA SER A 208 8.65 10.99 0.82
C SER A 208 7.18 10.54 0.73
N LYS A 209 6.59 10.72 -0.44
CA LYS A 209 5.19 10.33 -0.70
C LYS A 209 5.01 8.81 -0.69
N PHE A 210 6.05 8.06 -1.05
CA PHE A 210 5.98 6.62 -1.20
C PHE A 210 6.88 5.94 -0.18
N ASN A 211 6.31 5.05 0.61
CA ASN A 211 7.03 4.27 1.62
C ASN A 211 6.85 2.76 1.43
N LEU A 212 5.97 2.36 0.51
CA LEU A 212 5.78 0.97 0.11
C LEU A 212 6.54 0.72 -1.18
N TYR A 213 7.50 -0.19 -1.15
CA TYR A 213 8.36 -0.53 -2.28
C TYR A 213 8.28 -2.01 -2.58
N ARG A 214 8.07 -2.34 -3.84
CA ARG A 214 8.11 -3.71 -4.31
C ARG A 214 9.40 -3.95 -5.11
N SER A 215 10.15 -4.98 -4.71
CA SER A 215 11.33 -5.46 -5.43
C SER A 215 11.13 -6.93 -5.77
N GLY A 216 10.91 -7.24 -7.06
CA GLY A 216 10.42 -8.54 -7.46
C GLY A 216 9.08 -8.87 -6.79
N GLU A 217 9.02 -10.02 -6.12
CA GLU A 217 7.84 -10.46 -5.36
C GLU A 217 7.84 -9.96 -3.91
N GLN A 218 8.91 -9.33 -3.46
CA GLN A 218 9.05 -8.86 -2.08
C GLN A 218 8.50 -7.44 -1.93
N LEU A 219 7.72 -7.22 -0.88
CA LEU A 219 7.17 -5.92 -0.51
C LEU A 219 7.86 -5.41 0.75
N TYR A 220 8.30 -4.16 0.69
CA TYR A 220 9.00 -3.49 1.78
C TYR A 220 8.24 -2.24 2.21
N TYR A 221 8.23 -2.00 3.52
CA TYR A 221 7.79 -0.75 4.10
C TYR A 221 8.97 -0.06 4.78
N TYR A 222 9.23 1.18 4.37
CA TYR A 222 10.18 2.07 5.03
C TYR A 222 9.42 2.99 5.99
N GLU A 223 9.72 2.85 7.28
CA GLU A 223 9.11 3.71 8.28
C GLU A 223 9.81 5.07 8.32
N ARG A 224 9.06 6.14 8.09
CA ARG A 224 9.61 7.51 8.11
C ARG A 224 10.12 7.88 9.49
N PHE A 225 11.22 8.64 9.52
CA PHE A 225 11.88 9.15 10.74
C PHE A 225 12.46 8.07 11.66
N THR A 226 12.52 6.85 11.22
CA THR A 226 13.20 5.75 11.88
C THR A 226 14.14 5.06 10.90
N PRO A 227 15.15 4.32 11.36
CA PRO A 227 15.99 3.52 10.47
C PRO A 227 15.32 2.20 10.05
N ASN A 228 14.04 2.00 10.37
CA ASN A 228 13.40 0.71 10.22
C ASN A 228 12.94 0.47 8.79
N ILE A 229 13.32 -0.68 8.23
CA ILE A 229 12.79 -1.23 6.99
C ILE A 229 12.19 -2.59 7.30
N TYR A 230 10.94 -2.78 6.93
CA TYR A 230 10.22 -4.02 7.15
C TYR A 230 9.99 -4.74 5.83
N LEU A 231 10.21 -6.05 5.83
CA LEU A 231 9.69 -6.96 4.80
C LEU A 231 8.27 -7.33 5.20
N ILE A 232 7.36 -7.30 4.24
CA ILE A 232 5.94 -7.60 4.43
C ILE A 232 5.62 -8.91 3.73
N SER A 233 5.00 -9.83 4.47
CA SER A 233 4.50 -11.09 3.90
C SER A 233 3.17 -10.87 3.16
N ASP A 234 2.76 -11.84 2.33
CA ASP A 234 1.44 -11.84 1.65
C ASP A 234 0.25 -11.80 2.63
N LYS A 235 0.49 -12.07 3.91
CA LYS A 235 -0.50 -11.98 5.00
C LYS A 235 -0.43 -10.67 5.79
N GLY A 236 0.38 -9.71 5.36
CA GLY A 236 0.58 -8.45 6.07
C GLY A 236 1.48 -8.54 7.31
N GLU A 237 2.18 -9.68 7.53
CA GLU A 237 3.11 -9.79 8.66
C GLU A 237 4.38 -8.99 8.39
N LEU A 238 4.79 -8.17 9.38
CA LEU A 238 5.99 -7.36 9.31
C LEU A 238 7.19 -8.11 9.89
N THR A 239 8.30 -8.12 9.16
CA THR A 239 9.60 -8.59 9.65
C THR A 239 10.61 -7.47 9.47
N GLN A 240 11.16 -6.95 10.57
CA GLN A 240 12.19 -5.91 10.50
C GLN A 240 13.46 -6.49 9.86
N ARG A 241 14.03 -5.78 8.89
CA ARG A 241 15.25 -6.17 8.15
C ARG A 241 16.44 -5.26 8.43
N TYR A 242 16.19 -3.97 8.71
CA TYR A 242 17.22 -2.94 8.92
C TYR A 242 16.76 -1.99 10.01
#